data_e5ad598db4e32b08de5d06e2a71f233d
#
_entry.id   e5ad598db4e32b08de5d06e2a71f233d
#
_cell.length_a   1.000
_cell.length_b   1.000
_cell.length_c   1.000
_cell.angle_alpha   90.00
_cell.angle_beta   90.00
_cell.angle_gamma   90.00
#
_symmetry.space_group_name_H-M   'P 1'
#
loop_
_entity.id
_entity.type
_entity.pdbx_description
1 polymer ?
#
loop_
_entity_poly.entity_id
_entity_poly.type
_entity_poly.pdbx_seq_one_letter_code
_entity_poly.pdbx_strand_id
1 'polypeptide(L)'
;TISDERRGRSGVLNQTMQGLQNCLDQKVLTGVCTSLCQSNYKDLLQESWVDRLIKMGVMYTWFHIYRPVGPDPNPDLALSREQQREARQFVVDMRVKKPIIIIDAYYDANGQALCPAATGFTHHINPWGDIEPCPIVQFSKESIHDPRPLSDCLLYTSPSPRDPSI
;
A
#
# COMPACT_ATOMS: atom_id res chain seq x y z
N THR A 1 -18.72 -5.46 10.85
CA THR A 1 -17.41 -6.06 10.54
C THR A 1 -16.30 -5.06 10.85
N ILE A 2 -15.07 -5.54 11.09
CA ILE A 2 -13.88 -4.68 11.30
C ILE A 2 -13.71 -3.67 10.14
N SER A 3 -13.99 -4.11 8.91
CA SER A 3 -13.92 -3.23 7.73
C SER A 3 -14.95 -2.09 7.80
N ASP A 4 -16.17 -2.39 8.25
CA ASP A 4 -17.24 -1.39 8.38
C ASP A 4 -16.92 -0.39 9.50
N GLU A 5 -16.45 -0.89 10.65
CA GLU A 5 -16.07 -0.06 11.80
C GLU A 5 -14.95 0.93 11.41
N ARG A 6 -13.90 0.44 10.75
CA ARG A 6 -12.79 1.29 10.28
C ARG A 6 -13.22 2.34 9.26
N ARG A 7 -14.31 2.11 8.53
CA ARG A 7 -14.85 3.05 7.54
C ARG A 7 -16.01 3.88 8.06
N GLY A 8 -16.37 3.70 9.34
CA GLY A 8 -17.43 4.46 10.00
C GLY A 8 -18.82 4.23 9.42
N ARG A 9 -19.01 3.16 8.63
CA ARG A 9 -20.28 2.88 7.93
C ARG A 9 -20.51 1.39 7.78
N SER A 10 -21.71 0.92 8.10
CA SER A 10 -22.11 -0.47 7.91
C SER A 10 -22.34 -0.82 6.43
N GLY A 11 -22.10 -2.08 6.08
CA GLY A 11 -22.34 -2.63 4.74
C GLY A 11 -21.26 -2.32 3.70
N VAL A 12 -20.21 -1.60 4.06
CA VAL A 12 -19.12 -1.24 3.13
C VAL A 12 -18.38 -2.48 2.64
N LEU A 13 -18.14 -3.47 3.53
CA LEU A 13 -17.51 -4.72 3.13
C LEU A 13 -18.32 -5.43 2.04
N ASN A 14 -19.63 -5.54 2.23
CA ASN A 14 -20.52 -6.20 1.25
C ASN A 14 -20.50 -5.48 -0.10
N GLN A 15 -20.53 -4.14 -0.10
CA GLN A 15 -20.44 -3.36 -1.32
C GLN A 15 -19.08 -3.55 -2.02
N THR A 16 -17.99 -3.61 -1.25
CA THR A 16 -16.65 -3.87 -1.78
C THR A 16 -16.56 -5.26 -2.41
N MET A 17 -17.11 -6.28 -1.74
CA MET A 17 -17.11 -7.65 -2.25
C MET A 17 -18.00 -7.78 -3.50
N GLN A 18 -19.11 -7.08 -3.56
CA GLN A 18 -19.95 -7.04 -4.77
C GLN A 18 -19.23 -6.35 -5.92
N GLY A 19 -18.54 -5.23 -5.68
CA GLY A 19 -17.75 -4.55 -6.68
C GLY A 19 -16.60 -5.42 -7.20
N LEU A 20 -15.92 -6.13 -6.29
CA LEU A 20 -14.90 -7.12 -6.66
C LEU A 20 -15.48 -8.20 -7.58
N GLN A 21 -16.62 -8.78 -7.23
CA GLN A 21 -17.27 -9.81 -8.03
C GLN A 21 -17.66 -9.28 -9.42
N ASN A 22 -18.24 -8.08 -9.49
CA ASN A 22 -18.60 -7.46 -10.77
C ASN A 22 -17.37 -7.28 -11.69
N CYS A 23 -16.21 -6.90 -11.15
CA CYS A 23 -14.97 -6.80 -11.93
C CYS A 23 -14.52 -8.18 -12.45
N LEU A 24 -14.57 -9.21 -11.60
CA LEU A 24 -14.19 -10.57 -11.96
C LEU A 24 -15.10 -11.14 -13.04
N ASP A 25 -16.43 -10.92 -12.94
CA ASP A 25 -17.40 -11.38 -13.93
C ASP A 25 -17.19 -10.74 -15.30
N GLN A 26 -16.68 -9.51 -15.34
CA GLN A 26 -16.29 -8.81 -16.56
C GLN A 26 -14.87 -9.14 -17.02
N LYS A 27 -14.19 -10.10 -16.38
CA LYS A 27 -12.81 -10.52 -16.69
C LYS A 27 -11.80 -9.37 -16.66
N VAL A 28 -12.04 -8.38 -15.83
CA VAL A 28 -11.08 -7.31 -15.57
C VAL A 28 -9.95 -7.85 -14.70
N LEU A 29 -8.71 -7.49 -15.00
CA LEU A 29 -7.57 -7.80 -14.12
C LEU A 29 -7.80 -7.17 -12.74
N THR A 30 -8.08 -8.00 -11.77
CA THR A 30 -8.56 -7.54 -10.47
C THR A 30 -7.66 -8.00 -9.34
N GLY A 31 -7.38 -7.09 -8.42
CA GLY A 31 -6.64 -7.35 -7.19
C GLY A 31 -7.33 -6.79 -5.96
N VAL A 32 -6.87 -7.23 -4.80
CA VAL A 32 -7.36 -6.77 -3.50
C VAL A 32 -6.23 -6.06 -2.76
N CYS A 33 -6.47 -4.80 -2.41
CA CYS A 33 -5.56 -4.04 -1.56
C CYS A 33 -6.09 -4.02 -0.11
N THR A 34 -5.26 -4.40 0.82
CA THR A 34 -5.63 -4.55 2.23
C THR A 34 -4.65 -3.82 3.13
N SER A 35 -5.17 -3.00 4.04
CA SER A 35 -4.37 -2.34 5.07
C SER A 35 -4.31 -3.22 6.32
N LEU A 36 -3.11 -3.72 6.65
CA LEU A 36 -2.86 -4.51 7.85
C LEU A 36 -2.70 -3.60 9.07
N CYS A 37 -3.44 -3.91 10.14
CA CYS A 37 -3.36 -3.23 11.42
C CYS A 37 -3.65 -4.19 12.58
N GLN A 38 -3.52 -3.75 13.81
CA GLN A 38 -3.74 -4.57 15.01
C GLN A 38 -5.09 -5.30 15.02
N SER A 39 -6.14 -4.67 14.51
CA SER A 39 -7.49 -5.24 14.56
C SER A 39 -7.77 -6.33 13.51
N ASN A 40 -6.91 -6.53 12.51
CA ASN A 40 -7.22 -7.42 11.39
C ASN A 40 -6.05 -8.32 10.91
N TYR A 41 -4.81 -8.09 11.36
CA TYR A 41 -3.67 -8.78 10.78
C TYR A 41 -3.73 -10.30 10.98
N LYS A 42 -4.25 -10.77 12.13
CA LYS A 42 -4.39 -12.20 12.43
C LYS A 42 -5.37 -12.91 11.50
N ASP A 43 -6.43 -12.23 11.08
CA ASP A 43 -7.43 -12.79 10.17
C ASP A 43 -6.94 -12.78 8.72
N LEU A 44 -6.16 -11.77 8.35
CA LEU A 44 -5.70 -11.56 6.98
C LEU A 44 -4.41 -12.29 6.66
N LEU A 45 -3.53 -12.50 7.65
CA LEU A 45 -2.32 -13.32 7.51
C LEU A 45 -2.62 -14.80 7.75
N GLN A 46 -3.65 -15.31 7.05
CA GLN A 46 -4.05 -16.71 7.04
C GLN A 46 -3.96 -17.27 5.63
N GLU A 47 -3.43 -18.47 5.49
CA GLU A 47 -3.39 -19.18 4.21
C GLU A 47 -4.79 -19.32 3.59
N SER A 48 -5.80 -19.56 4.43
CA SER A 48 -7.21 -19.66 4.03
C SER A 48 -7.76 -18.36 3.40
N TRP A 49 -7.25 -17.18 3.81
CA TRP A 49 -7.60 -15.92 3.18
C TRP A 49 -7.06 -15.84 1.75
N VAL A 50 -5.79 -16.23 1.58
CA VAL A 50 -5.14 -16.27 0.25
C VAL A 50 -5.86 -17.27 -0.66
N ASP A 51 -6.19 -18.46 -0.15
CA ASP A 51 -6.92 -19.49 -0.90
C ASP A 51 -8.32 -19.00 -1.32
N ARG A 52 -8.98 -18.25 -0.46
CA ARG A 52 -10.27 -17.61 -0.81
C ARG A 52 -10.13 -16.63 -1.97
N LEU A 53 -9.11 -15.78 -1.97
CA LEU A 53 -8.86 -14.85 -3.06
C LEU A 53 -8.59 -15.58 -4.38
N ILE A 54 -7.77 -16.63 -4.33
CA ILE A 54 -7.48 -17.48 -5.49
C ILE A 54 -8.77 -18.12 -6.03
N LYS A 55 -9.59 -18.70 -5.15
CA LYS A 55 -10.85 -19.33 -5.52
C LYS A 55 -11.85 -18.36 -6.15
N MET A 56 -11.81 -17.10 -5.77
CA MET A 56 -12.63 -16.04 -6.36
C MET A 56 -12.12 -15.61 -7.75
N GLY A 57 -10.88 -15.94 -8.11
CA GLY A 57 -10.26 -15.50 -9.38
C GLY A 57 -9.46 -14.20 -9.25
N VAL A 58 -9.14 -13.76 -8.04
CA VAL A 58 -8.30 -12.59 -7.79
C VAL A 58 -6.88 -12.88 -8.25
N MET A 59 -6.29 -11.99 -9.06
CA MET A 59 -4.98 -12.18 -9.68
C MET A 59 -3.82 -11.71 -8.80
N TYR A 60 -4.04 -10.70 -7.96
CA TYR A 60 -3.02 -10.19 -7.04
C TYR A 60 -3.63 -9.65 -5.76
N THR A 61 -2.84 -9.67 -4.69
CA THR A 61 -3.19 -9.02 -3.43
C THR A 61 -2.04 -8.14 -2.94
N TRP A 62 -2.37 -7.00 -2.38
CA TRP A 62 -1.40 -6.06 -1.85
C TRP A 62 -1.67 -5.81 -0.37
N PHE A 63 -0.69 -6.11 0.47
CA PHE A 63 -0.73 -5.83 1.90
C PHE A 63 0.02 -4.52 2.20
N HIS A 64 -0.71 -3.50 2.59
CA HIS A 64 -0.15 -2.28 3.13
C HIS A 64 -0.11 -2.32 4.66
N ILE A 65 1.03 -2.02 5.24
CA ILE A 65 1.13 -1.82 6.68
C ILE A 65 0.47 -0.47 7.02
N TYR A 66 -0.50 -0.51 7.93
CA TYR A 66 -1.12 0.72 8.45
C TYR A 66 -0.08 1.62 9.08
N ARG A 67 -0.13 2.89 8.77
CA ARG A 67 0.70 3.94 9.36
C ARG A 67 -0.20 5.01 9.94
N PRO A 68 0.03 5.42 11.21
CA PRO A 68 -0.79 6.43 11.88
C PRO A 68 -0.38 7.83 11.40
N VAL A 69 -0.93 8.25 10.25
CA VAL A 69 -0.73 9.57 9.65
C VAL A 69 -2.07 10.22 9.37
N GLY A 70 -2.08 11.54 9.18
CA GLY A 70 -3.28 12.33 8.97
C GLY A 70 -3.66 13.17 10.20
N PRO A 71 -4.81 13.86 10.14
CA PRO A 71 -5.20 14.82 11.18
C PRO A 71 -5.58 14.16 12.52
N ASP A 72 -6.02 12.90 12.50
CA ASP A 72 -6.41 12.14 13.71
C ASP A 72 -5.78 10.73 13.65
N PRO A 73 -4.47 10.61 13.87
CA PRO A 73 -3.77 9.35 13.79
C PRO A 73 -4.09 8.46 15.00
N ASN A 74 -4.34 7.18 14.76
CA ASN A 74 -4.51 6.19 15.83
C ASN A 74 -3.29 5.26 15.90
N PRO A 75 -2.31 5.52 16.79
CA PRO A 75 -1.10 4.70 16.91
C PRO A 75 -1.38 3.28 17.43
N ASP A 76 -2.47 3.06 18.16
CA ASP A 76 -2.83 1.74 18.71
C ASP A 76 -3.17 0.71 17.63
N LEU A 77 -3.50 1.18 16.43
CA LEU A 77 -3.72 0.32 15.27
C LEU A 77 -2.42 -0.07 14.56
N ALA A 78 -1.29 0.54 14.88
CA ALA A 78 -0.02 0.21 14.23
C ALA A 78 0.49 -1.17 14.66
N LEU A 79 1.05 -1.92 13.72
CA LEU A 79 1.70 -3.19 14.01
C LEU A 79 3.05 -2.98 14.70
N SER A 80 3.39 -3.84 15.66
CA SER A 80 4.72 -3.88 16.24
C SER A 80 5.76 -4.31 15.18
N ARG A 81 7.05 -4.10 15.48
CA ARG A 81 8.13 -4.55 14.58
C ARG A 81 8.13 -6.06 14.37
N GLU A 82 7.77 -6.84 15.39
CA GLU A 82 7.64 -8.29 15.30
C GLU A 82 6.50 -8.69 14.37
N GLN A 83 5.33 -8.09 14.57
CA GLN A 83 4.17 -8.34 13.70
C GLN A 83 4.43 -7.94 12.24
N GLN A 84 5.20 -6.87 12.01
CA GLN A 84 5.61 -6.49 10.65
C GLN A 84 6.55 -7.54 10.03
N ARG A 85 7.46 -8.13 10.82
CA ARG A 85 8.31 -9.23 10.36
C ARG A 85 7.51 -10.50 10.07
N GLU A 86 6.55 -10.84 10.94
CA GLU A 86 5.62 -11.95 10.71
C GLU A 86 4.82 -11.75 9.41
N ALA A 87 4.28 -10.56 9.20
CA ALA A 87 3.58 -10.21 7.97
C ALA A 87 4.48 -10.38 6.73
N ARG A 88 5.73 -9.91 6.82
CA ARG A 88 6.70 -10.08 5.73
C ARG A 88 7.02 -11.55 5.48
N GLN A 89 7.27 -12.34 6.54
CA GLN A 89 7.55 -13.76 6.38
C GLN A 89 6.37 -14.49 5.75
N PHE A 90 5.15 -14.21 6.21
CA PHE A 90 3.94 -14.77 5.61
C PHE A 90 3.86 -14.48 4.10
N VAL A 91 4.11 -13.24 3.68
CA VAL A 91 4.09 -12.86 2.25
C VAL A 91 5.13 -13.64 1.46
N VAL A 92 6.36 -13.78 1.99
CA VAL A 92 7.43 -14.55 1.33
C VAL A 92 7.03 -16.01 1.17
N ASP A 93 6.49 -16.61 2.24
CA ASP A 93 6.06 -18.01 2.22
C ASP A 93 4.92 -18.26 1.23
N MET A 94 3.94 -17.35 1.20
CA MET A 94 2.79 -17.49 0.29
C MET A 94 3.16 -17.27 -1.17
N ARG A 95 4.14 -16.44 -1.48
CA ARG A 95 4.68 -16.27 -2.85
C ARG A 95 5.22 -17.56 -3.44
N VAL A 96 5.80 -18.42 -2.60
CA VAL A 96 6.34 -19.71 -3.03
C VAL A 96 5.24 -20.78 -3.13
N LYS A 97 4.23 -20.70 -2.27
CA LYS A 97 3.21 -21.75 -2.12
C LYS A 97 1.98 -21.56 -3.01
N LYS A 98 1.65 -20.31 -3.39
CA LYS A 98 0.34 -19.98 -3.95
C LYS A 98 0.44 -19.33 -5.33
N PRO A 99 -0.43 -19.70 -6.28
CA PRO A 99 -0.45 -19.15 -7.64
C PRO A 99 -1.18 -17.79 -7.70
N ILE A 100 -0.73 -16.83 -6.91
CA ILE A 100 -1.24 -15.46 -6.85
C ILE A 100 -0.09 -14.49 -6.61
N ILE A 101 -0.12 -13.32 -7.23
CA ILE A 101 0.87 -12.27 -6.98
C ILE A 101 0.57 -11.63 -5.62
N ILE A 102 1.53 -11.68 -4.69
CA ILE A 102 1.39 -11.06 -3.38
C ILE A 102 2.43 -9.94 -3.22
N ILE A 103 1.95 -8.73 -2.96
CA ILE A 103 2.77 -7.52 -2.86
C ILE A 103 2.69 -7.00 -1.42
N ASP A 104 3.80 -6.59 -0.83
CA ASP A 104 3.84 -5.93 0.47
C ASP A 104 4.69 -4.66 0.46
N ALA A 105 5.94 -4.77 0.05
CA ALA A 105 6.88 -3.67 -0.06
C ALA A 105 7.85 -3.96 -1.21
N TYR A 106 8.58 -2.93 -1.60
CA TYR A 106 9.64 -3.06 -2.60
C TYR A 106 10.95 -3.42 -1.90
N TYR A 107 11.69 -4.34 -2.50
CA TYR A 107 13.00 -4.77 -2.03
C TYR A 107 13.97 -4.81 -3.20
N ASP A 108 15.22 -4.46 -2.91
CA ASP A 108 16.32 -4.62 -3.87
C ASP A 108 16.78 -6.09 -3.99
N ALA A 109 17.75 -6.33 -4.84
CA ALA A 109 18.32 -7.67 -5.04
C ALA A 109 18.99 -8.26 -3.78
N ASN A 110 19.36 -7.42 -2.82
CA ASN A 110 19.97 -7.81 -1.56
C ASN A 110 18.95 -8.03 -0.44
N GLY A 111 17.64 -7.88 -0.75
CA GLY A 111 16.57 -8.01 0.23
C GLY A 111 16.43 -6.80 1.17
N GLN A 112 17.00 -5.65 0.81
CA GLN A 112 16.84 -4.41 1.54
C GLN A 112 15.57 -3.70 1.10
N ALA A 113 14.83 -3.14 2.05
CA ALA A 113 13.60 -2.41 1.74
C ALA A 113 13.92 -1.16 0.90
N LEU A 114 13.30 -1.10 -0.27
CA LEU A 114 13.35 0.05 -1.17
C LEU A 114 12.14 0.95 -0.93
N CYS A 115 12.41 2.23 -0.71
CA CYS A 115 11.36 3.24 -0.74
C CYS A 115 11.33 3.89 -2.14
N PRO A 116 10.27 3.70 -2.95
CA PRO A 116 10.20 4.29 -4.28
C PRO A 116 10.30 5.82 -4.28
N ALA A 117 9.81 6.47 -3.22
CA ALA A 117 9.94 7.90 -3.04
C ALA A 117 11.41 8.32 -2.80
N ALA A 118 12.14 7.56 -2.00
CA ALA A 118 13.57 7.82 -1.74
C ALA A 118 14.45 7.57 -2.96
N THR A 119 14.02 6.72 -3.89
CA THR A 119 14.75 6.45 -5.13
C THR A 119 14.35 7.39 -6.28
N GLY A 120 13.40 8.29 -6.07
CA GLY A 120 12.92 9.22 -7.09
C GLY A 120 12.06 8.58 -8.19
N PHE A 121 11.64 7.32 -8.04
CA PHE A 121 10.80 6.65 -9.03
C PHE A 121 9.32 6.99 -8.93
N THR A 122 8.88 7.45 -7.76
CA THR A 122 7.48 7.80 -7.53
C THR A 122 7.35 9.10 -6.76
N HIS A 123 6.32 9.84 -7.09
CA HIS A 123 5.90 11.05 -6.40
C HIS A 123 4.40 10.98 -6.15
N HIS A 124 3.93 11.74 -5.20
CA HIS A 124 2.51 11.92 -4.91
C HIS A 124 2.10 13.34 -5.29
N ILE A 125 0.99 13.46 -5.97
CA ILE A 125 0.35 14.76 -6.22
C ILE A 125 -0.94 14.76 -5.39
N ASN A 126 -1.02 15.71 -4.45
CA ASN A 126 -2.17 15.81 -3.58
C ASN A 126 -3.35 16.50 -4.30
N PRO A 127 -4.57 16.54 -3.71
CA PRO A 127 -5.74 17.15 -4.35
C PRO A 127 -5.62 18.65 -4.66
N TRP A 128 -4.64 19.33 -4.07
CA TRP A 128 -4.38 20.76 -4.31
C TRP A 128 -3.31 21.01 -5.37
N GLY A 129 -2.73 19.92 -5.88
CA GLY A 129 -1.71 19.99 -6.92
C GLY A 129 -0.27 20.05 -6.39
N ASP A 130 -0.06 19.97 -5.08
CA ASP A 130 1.30 19.99 -4.52
C ASP A 130 2.00 18.65 -4.80
N ILE A 131 3.29 18.73 -5.11
CA ILE A 131 4.13 17.58 -5.44
C ILE A 131 4.87 17.14 -4.18
N GLU A 132 4.46 16.03 -3.61
CA GLU A 132 4.99 15.48 -2.37
C GLU A 132 5.87 14.25 -2.64
N PRO A 133 6.85 13.93 -1.77
CA PRO A 133 7.64 12.70 -1.89
C PRO A 133 6.80 11.43 -1.86
N CYS A 134 5.80 11.38 -1.00
CA CYS A 134 4.83 10.28 -0.92
C CYS A 134 3.59 10.70 -0.10
N PRO A 135 2.49 9.94 -0.13
CA PRO A 135 1.27 10.27 0.63
C PRO A 135 1.45 10.36 2.14
N ILE A 136 2.56 9.85 2.68
CA ILE A 136 2.87 9.84 4.11
C ILE A 136 3.69 11.06 4.52
N VAL A 137 4.51 11.56 3.61
CA VAL A 137 5.37 12.75 3.81
C VAL A 137 4.72 13.90 3.08
N GLN A 138 3.79 14.55 3.78
CA GLN A 138 2.89 15.55 3.23
C GLN A 138 3.47 16.96 3.35
N PHE A 139 4.58 17.21 2.70
CA PHE A 139 5.12 18.56 2.54
C PHE A 139 5.67 18.75 1.13
N SER A 140 5.49 19.92 0.59
CA SER A 140 5.98 20.31 -0.73
C SER A 140 6.35 21.79 -0.77
N LYS A 141 7.30 22.10 -1.65
CA LYS A 141 7.56 23.46 -2.11
C LYS A 141 7.15 23.65 -3.56
N GLU A 142 6.75 22.57 -4.21
CA GLU A 142 6.51 22.48 -5.64
C GLU A 142 5.06 22.13 -5.93
N SER A 143 4.51 22.64 -7.01
CA SER A 143 3.15 22.36 -7.43
C SER A 143 3.10 22.10 -8.93
N ILE A 144 2.13 21.27 -9.37
CA ILE A 144 1.83 21.07 -10.81
C ILE A 144 1.31 22.37 -11.46
N HIS A 145 0.94 23.38 -10.66
CA HIS A 145 0.53 24.70 -11.13
C HIS A 145 1.72 25.63 -11.35
N ASP A 146 2.93 25.23 -10.99
CA ASP A 146 4.14 25.97 -11.30
C ASP A 146 4.37 26.03 -12.82
N PRO A 147 4.86 27.18 -13.35
CA PRO A 147 5.14 27.31 -14.78
C PRO A 147 6.34 26.48 -15.26
N ARG A 148 7.10 25.90 -14.33
CA ARG A 148 8.25 25.05 -14.63
C ARG A 148 7.84 23.67 -15.13
N PRO A 149 8.64 23.02 -15.98
CA PRO A 149 8.41 21.64 -16.35
C PRO A 149 8.31 20.72 -15.12
N LEU A 150 7.39 19.77 -15.13
CA LEU A 150 7.19 18.82 -14.03
C LEU A 150 8.49 18.05 -13.69
N SER A 151 9.30 17.74 -14.72
CA SER A 151 10.61 17.10 -14.54
C SER A 151 11.53 17.88 -13.61
N ASP A 152 11.49 19.20 -13.67
CA ASP A 152 12.34 20.06 -12.85
C ASP A 152 11.84 20.12 -11.41
N CYS A 153 10.52 20.10 -11.22
CA CYS A 153 9.90 20.02 -9.91
C CYS A 153 10.23 18.69 -9.20
N LEU A 154 10.18 17.58 -9.92
CA LEU A 154 10.43 16.24 -9.36
C LEU A 154 11.88 16.03 -8.89
N LEU A 155 12.85 16.77 -9.43
CA LEU A 155 14.25 16.69 -9.00
C LEU A 155 14.50 17.19 -7.58
N TYR A 156 13.65 18.09 -7.07
CA TYR A 156 13.82 18.74 -5.78
C TYR A 156 12.98 18.12 -4.64
N THR A 157 12.00 17.29 -4.97
CA THR A 157 11.08 16.70 -3.99
C THR A 157 11.55 15.35 -3.45
N SER A 158 12.61 14.78 -4.05
CA SER A 158 13.18 13.51 -3.58
C SER A 158 14.68 13.68 -3.32
N PRO A 159 15.22 13.11 -2.23
CA PRO A 159 16.65 13.06 -2.03
C PRO A 159 17.24 12.31 -3.22
N SER A 160 18.05 13.02 -4.02
CA SER A 160 18.70 12.42 -5.18
C SER A 160 19.69 11.35 -4.69
N PRO A 161 19.61 10.11 -5.20
CA PRO A 161 20.64 9.11 -4.94
C PRO A 161 22.00 9.49 -5.56
N ARG A 162 22.08 10.63 -6.24
CA ARG A 162 23.30 11.18 -6.84
C ARG A 162 23.92 12.33 -6.04
N ASP A 163 23.34 12.67 -4.89
CA ASP A 163 23.99 13.62 -3.97
C ASP A 163 25.10 12.89 -3.24
N PRO A 164 26.37 13.17 -3.56
CA PRO A 164 27.52 12.52 -2.93
C PRO A 164 27.73 12.96 -1.47
N SER A 165 26.85 13.81 -0.93
CA SER A 165 26.88 14.30 0.45
C SER A 165 25.94 13.56 1.41
N ILE A 166 25.22 12.52 0.94
CA ILE A 166 24.34 11.65 1.76
C ILE A 166 24.96 10.25 1.85
#